data_c2e1cdaec4629d499141c8babf255e4a
#
_entry.id   c2e1cdaec4629d499141c8babf255e4a
#
_cell.length_a   1.000
_cell.length_b   1.000
_cell.length_c   1.000
_cell.angle_alpha   90.00
_cell.angle_beta   90.00
_cell.angle_gamma   90.00
#
_symmetry.space_group_name_H-M   'P 1'
#
loop_
_entity.id
_entity.type
_entity.pdbx_description
1 polymer ?
#
loop_
_entity_poly.entity_id
_entity_poly.type
_entity_poly.pdbx_seq_one_letter_code
_entity_poly.pdbx_strand_id
1 'polypeptide(L)'
;DSLVAAEPAVASRTVISGYSFIGGQGPSYGSIIIKLKNWEERSTMQNSNIVYITLFMRAQKIIKEAQVLFFAPPMIPGYSASSDIELNMQDKTGGDLNHFFDVVKDYNAALEARPEINSAKTSFNPNFPQYLLRVDLAKAAKLGINVNESMETLQSYVGSFYSSNFVRFGQMYKVMLQAAPEYRMNPEDLFSLYAKNKEGNMVPYSNFMTMERVYGPSQITRYNLFTSAMITGEAAPGVSSGEALAAVEEIASEVL
;
A
#
# COMPACT_ATOMS: atom_id res chain seq x y z
N ASP A 1 2.48 13.54 8.65
CA ASP A 1 3.71 14.30 8.78
C ASP A 1 3.64 15.33 9.93
N SER A 2 2.65 16.23 9.95
CA SER A 2 2.51 17.30 10.96
C SER A 2 2.52 16.79 12.42
N LEU A 3 1.90 15.65 12.67
CA LEU A 3 1.86 15.02 13.99
C LEU A 3 3.25 14.59 14.48
N VAL A 4 4.07 14.04 13.58
CA VAL A 4 5.46 13.66 13.88
C VAL A 4 6.33 14.91 14.05
N ALA A 5 6.08 15.95 13.25
CA ALA A 5 6.79 17.23 13.35
C ALA A 5 6.60 17.92 14.69
N ALA A 6 5.45 17.74 15.32
CA ALA A 6 5.12 18.34 16.60
C ALA A 6 5.72 17.60 17.82
N GLU A 7 6.37 16.43 17.60
CA GLU A 7 6.95 15.64 18.71
C GLU A 7 8.37 16.16 19.04
N PRO A 8 8.60 16.68 20.27
CA PRO A 8 9.89 17.28 20.64
C PRO A 8 11.09 16.33 20.61
N ALA A 9 10.86 15.04 20.73
CA ALA A 9 11.90 14.01 20.69
C ALA A 9 12.43 13.73 19.29
N VAL A 10 11.75 14.23 18.23
CA VAL A 10 12.13 14.00 16.84
C VAL A 10 13.19 15.00 16.41
N ALA A 11 14.31 14.49 15.87
CA ALA A 11 15.39 15.31 15.31
C ALA A 11 15.14 15.58 13.82
N SER A 12 14.77 14.57 13.07
CA SER A 12 14.46 14.69 11.65
C SER A 12 13.47 13.60 11.21
N ARG A 13 12.83 13.84 10.08
CA ARG A 13 11.91 12.89 9.46
C ARG A 13 12.05 12.90 7.95
N THR A 14 11.92 11.72 7.34
CA THR A 14 11.89 11.55 5.89
C THR A 14 10.58 10.91 5.51
N VAL A 15 9.81 11.56 4.64
CA VAL A 15 8.52 11.08 4.15
C VAL A 15 8.72 10.44 2.78
N ILE A 16 8.21 9.22 2.62
CA ILE A 16 8.24 8.46 1.37
C ILE A 16 6.79 8.18 0.98
N SER A 17 6.32 8.80 -0.08
CA SER A 17 4.97 8.57 -0.63
C SER A 17 5.00 7.43 -1.63
N GLY A 18 3.94 6.61 -1.65
CA GLY A 18 3.81 5.49 -2.58
C GLY A 18 4.61 4.24 -2.20
N TYR A 19 5.12 4.17 -0.98
CA TYR A 19 5.90 3.03 -0.49
C TYR A 19 5.57 2.68 0.96
N SER A 20 5.47 1.38 1.22
CA SER A 20 5.37 0.80 2.56
C SER A 20 6.45 -0.26 2.75
N PHE A 21 7.10 -0.28 3.90
CA PHE A 21 8.08 -1.32 4.24
C PHE A 21 7.45 -2.71 4.38
N ILE A 22 6.13 -2.78 4.59
CA ILE A 22 5.38 -4.03 4.74
C ILE A 22 4.63 -4.37 3.45
N GLY A 23 3.90 -3.39 2.88
CA GLY A 23 3.03 -3.60 1.72
C GLY A 23 3.69 -3.39 0.35
N GLY A 24 4.97 -2.95 0.32
CA GLY A 24 5.68 -2.65 -0.93
C GLY A 24 5.27 -1.33 -1.57
N GLN A 25 5.25 -1.26 -2.90
CA GLN A 25 4.88 -0.07 -3.66
C GLN A 25 3.38 -0.03 -3.95
N GLY A 26 2.78 1.15 -3.79
CA GLY A 26 1.37 1.37 -4.14
C GLY A 26 0.92 2.80 -3.86
N PRO A 27 -0.08 3.31 -4.61
CA PRO A 27 -0.53 4.70 -4.52
C PRO A 27 -1.18 5.05 -3.18
N SER A 28 -1.69 4.05 -2.44
CA SER A 28 -2.32 4.21 -1.13
C SER A 28 -1.34 4.05 0.04
N TYR A 29 -0.05 3.86 -0.23
CA TYR A 29 0.96 3.69 0.79
C TYR A 29 1.78 4.95 1.03
N GLY A 30 2.27 5.07 2.25
CA GLY A 30 3.25 6.07 2.63
C GLY A 30 4.03 5.61 3.85
N SER A 31 5.30 5.98 3.93
CA SER A 31 6.15 5.68 5.07
C SER A 31 6.84 6.94 5.57
N ILE A 32 7.10 7.00 6.87
CA ILE A 32 7.85 8.08 7.50
C ILE A 32 8.97 7.45 8.32
N ILE A 33 10.20 7.74 7.93
CA ILE A 33 11.37 7.37 8.74
C ILE A 33 11.60 8.49 9.73
N ILE A 34 11.55 8.17 11.03
CA ILE A 34 11.68 9.12 12.11
C ILE A 34 13.03 8.90 12.80
N LYS A 35 13.87 9.92 12.78
CA LYS A 35 15.10 9.94 13.55
C LYS A 35 14.87 10.73 14.83
N LEU A 36 15.06 10.08 15.98
CA LEU A 36 14.98 10.71 17.28
C LEU A 36 16.29 11.48 17.58
N LYS A 37 16.23 12.45 18.49
CA LYS A 37 17.39 13.15 19.06
C LYS A 37 18.32 12.15 19.77
N ASN A 38 19.56 12.54 20.02
CA ASN A 38 20.50 11.72 20.76
C ASN A 38 19.97 11.41 22.17
N TRP A 39 20.43 10.31 22.74
CA TRP A 39 19.98 9.82 24.05
C TRP A 39 20.17 10.86 25.15
N GLU A 40 21.30 11.59 25.10
CA GLU A 40 21.65 12.64 26.08
C GLU A 40 20.75 13.88 25.99
N GLU A 41 20.16 14.13 24.83
CA GLU A 41 19.27 15.28 24.58
C GLU A 41 17.80 14.96 24.90
N ARG A 42 17.50 13.70 25.22
CA ARG A 42 16.14 13.22 25.50
C ARG A 42 15.94 13.02 26.99
N SER A 43 14.80 13.48 27.51
CA SER A 43 14.37 13.16 28.87
C SER A 43 13.95 11.69 28.98
N THR A 44 13.85 11.17 30.22
CA THR A 44 13.36 9.81 30.48
C THR A 44 11.97 9.57 29.89
N MET A 45 11.11 10.59 29.85
CA MET A 45 9.78 10.57 29.24
C MET A 45 9.80 10.59 27.70
N GLN A 46 10.97 10.77 27.10
CA GLN A 46 11.20 10.72 25.65
C GLN A 46 11.98 9.46 25.22
N ASN A 47 11.88 8.41 26.00
CA ASN A 47 12.33 7.09 25.61
C ASN A 47 11.61 6.65 24.32
N SER A 48 12.29 5.90 23.44
CA SER A 48 11.77 5.46 22.15
C SER A 48 10.40 4.79 22.26
N ASN A 49 10.19 3.93 23.26
CA ASN A 49 8.93 3.23 23.48
C ASN A 49 7.79 4.19 23.87
N ILE A 50 8.07 5.19 24.73
CA ILE A 50 7.08 6.19 25.13
C ILE A 50 6.70 7.08 23.92
N VAL A 51 7.68 7.50 23.13
CA VAL A 51 7.46 8.27 21.90
C VAL A 51 6.62 7.48 20.91
N TYR A 52 6.96 6.19 20.72
CA TYR A 52 6.21 5.27 19.87
C TYR A 52 4.73 5.19 20.31
N ILE A 53 4.47 4.85 21.56
CA ILE A 53 3.10 4.72 22.09
C ILE A 53 2.34 6.03 21.97
N THR A 54 2.98 7.16 22.30
CA THR A 54 2.36 8.49 22.24
C THR A 54 1.96 8.85 20.81
N LEU A 55 2.84 8.64 19.84
CA LEU A 55 2.57 8.91 18.44
C LEU A 55 1.49 7.97 17.90
N PHE A 56 1.52 6.70 18.26
CA PHE A 56 0.50 5.72 17.88
C PHE A 56 -0.89 6.11 18.40
N MET A 57 -1.01 6.42 19.69
CA MET A 57 -2.30 6.84 20.27
C MET A 57 -2.83 8.14 19.65
N ARG A 58 -1.95 9.12 19.41
CA ARG A 58 -2.33 10.37 18.73
C ARG A 58 -2.77 10.11 17.28
N ALA A 59 -2.06 9.26 16.55
CA ALA A 59 -2.41 8.91 15.17
C ALA A 59 -3.78 8.23 15.11
N GLN A 60 -4.05 7.24 15.95
CA GLN A 60 -5.33 6.54 16.03
C GLN A 60 -6.51 7.48 16.34
N LYS A 61 -6.27 8.53 17.11
CA LYS A 61 -7.30 9.52 17.45
C LYS A 61 -7.62 10.46 16.29
N ILE A 62 -6.62 10.85 15.52
CA ILE A 62 -6.73 11.91 14.50
C ILE A 62 -6.97 11.34 13.10
N ILE A 63 -6.29 10.23 12.76
CA ILE A 63 -6.30 9.65 11.41
C ILE A 63 -7.31 8.50 11.40
N LYS A 64 -8.41 8.67 10.68
CA LYS A 64 -9.48 7.67 10.53
C LYS A 64 -9.50 7.04 9.14
N GLU A 65 -8.93 7.72 8.17
CA GLU A 65 -8.94 7.35 6.76
C GLU A 65 -7.79 6.39 6.38
N ALA A 66 -6.85 6.13 7.30
CA ALA A 66 -5.71 5.27 7.05
C ALA A 66 -5.33 4.45 8.28
N GLN A 67 -4.84 3.24 8.03
CA GLN A 67 -4.20 2.43 9.06
C GLN A 67 -2.76 2.92 9.23
N VAL A 68 -2.42 3.38 10.44
CA VAL A 68 -1.07 3.86 10.77
C VAL A 68 -0.41 2.84 11.68
N LEU A 69 0.72 2.31 11.24
CA LEU A 69 1.54 1.37 11.97
C LEU A 69 2.86 2.06 12.33
N PHE A 70 3.35 1.80 13.53
CA PHE A 70 4.67 2.23 13.97
C PHE A 70 5.48 0.98 14.29
N PHE A 71 6.74 0.97 13.97
CA PHE A 71 7.67 -0.09 14.34
C PHE A 71 9.09 0.46 14.46
N ALA A 72 9.89 -0.15 15.31
CA ALA A 72 11.31 0.13 15.39
C ALA A 72 12.07 -0.83 14.46
N PRO A 73 13.15 -0.39 13.80
CA PRO A 73 13.99 -1.30 13.04
C PRO A 73 14.58 -2.35 13.99
N PRO A 74 14.77 -3.60 13.53
CA PRO A 74 15.39 -4.65 14.33
C PRO A 74 16.82 -4.27 14.70
N MET A 75 17.30 -4.76 15.84
CA MET A 75 18.66 -4.49 16.32
C MET A 75 19.74 -5.08 15.39
N ILE A 76 19.41 -6.15 14.66
CA ILE A 76 20.30 -6.78 13.69
C ILE A 76 19.78 -6.50 12.28
N PRO A 77 20.48 -5.73 11.44
CA PRO A 77 20.10 -5.48 10.07
C PRO A 77 19.98 -6.80 9.26
N GLY A 78 18.89 -6.93 8.51
CA GLY A 78 18.62 -8.12 7.69
C GLY A 78 17.75 -9.19 8.36
N TYR A 79 17.48 -9.06 9.64
CA TYR A 79 16.47 -9.87 10.34
C TYR A 79 15.18 -9.08 10.39
N SER A 80 14.18 -9.48 9.64
CA SER A 80 12.83 -8.90 9.53
C SER A 80 12.75 -7.37 9.69
N ALA A 81 11.96 -6.70 8.90
CA ALA A 81 11.81 -5.24 9.01
C ALA A 81 10.86 -4.82 10.14
N SER A 82 9.99 -5.70 10.63
CA SER A 82 8.86 -5.30 11.47
C SER A 82 8.23 -6.39 12.33
N SER A 83 8.69 -7.65 12.26
CA SER A 83 8.02 -8.76 12.94
C SER A 83 8.99 -9.88 13.30
N ASP A 84 8.66 -10.64 14.35
CA ASP A 84 9.43 -11.80 14.81
C ASP A 84 9.16 -13.03 13.94
N ILE A 85 7.99 -13.07 13.28
CA ILE A 85 7.51 -14.17 12.47
C ILE A 85 7.09 -13.64 11.11
N GLU A 86 7.55 -14.28 10.05
CA GLU A 86 7.12 -14.04 8.68
C GLU A 86 6.84 -15.37 8.00
N LEU A 87 5.65 -15.52 7.44
CA LEU A 87 5.26 -16.72 6.71
C LEU A 87 4.53 -16.37 5.42
N ASN A 88 4.68 -17.22 4.43
CA ASN A 88 4.02 -17.12 3.14
C ASN A 88 3.01 -18.25 2.98
N MET A 89 1.72 -17.96 3.20
CA MET A 89 0.65 -18.89 2.89
C MET A 89 0.44 -18.95 1.38
N GLN A 90 0.41 -20.16 0.81
CA GLN A 90 0.27 -20.39 -0.63
C GLN A 90 -1.08 -21.02 -0.95
N ASP A 91 -1.79 -20.46 -1.92
CA ASP A 91 -2.94 -21.12 -2.52
C ASP A 91 -2.47 -22.10 -3.61
N LYS A 92 -2.49 -23.38 -3.29
CA LYS A 92 -2.16 -24.48 -4.22
C LYS A 92 -3.37 -24.96 -5.02
N THR A 93 -4.57 -24.50 -4.67
CA THR A 93 -5.81 -24.89 -5.34
C THR A 93 -6.04 -24.12 -6.64
N GLY A 94 -5.49 -22.90 -6.74
CA GLY A 94 -5.73 -21.98 -7.86
C GLY A 94 -7.18 -21.50 -7.93
N GLY A 95 -7.87 -21.50 -6.78
CA GLY A 95 -9.28 -21.17 -6.66
C GLY A 95 -9.58 -19.67 -6.61
N ASP A 96 -10.74 -19.33 -6.01
CA ASP A 96 -11.19 -17.95 -5.85
C ASP A 96 -10.34 -17.21 -4.80
N LEU A 97 -9.90 -16.01 -5.15
CA LEU A 97 -9.12 -15.14 -4.26
C LEU A 97 -9.85 -14.76 -2.98
N ASN A 98 -11.19 -14.64 -3.02
CA ASN A 98 -11.98 -14.32 -1.83
C ASN A 98 -11.98 -15.51 -0.86
N HIS A 99 -12.12 -16.72 -1.38
CA HIS A 99 -12.02 -17.93 -0.55
C HIS A 99 -10.63 -18.04 0.10
N PHE A 100 -9.58 -17.82 -0.68
CA PHE A 100 -8.21 -17.81 -0.14
C PHE A 100 -8.04 -16.72 0.94
N PHE A 101 -8.63 -15.54 0.74
CA PHE A 101 -8.61 -14.48 1.74
C PHE A 101 -9.34 -14.87 3.04
N ASP A 102 -10.49 -15.54 2.94
CA ASP A 102 -11.22 -16.02 4.12
C ASP A 102 -10.37 -17.03 4.91
N VAL A 103 -9.71 -17.96 4.23
CA VAL A 103 -8.77 -18.89 4.87
C VAL A 103 -7.62 -18.17 5.57
N VAL A 104 -7.01 -17.17 4.92
CA VAL A 104 -5.96 -16.34 5.51
C VAL A 104 -6.46 -15.59 6.74
N LYS A 105 -7.67 -15.05 6.68
CA LYS A 105 -8.30 -14.33 7.79
C LYS A 105 -8.59 -15.24 8.96
N ASP A 106 -9.14 -16.44 8.72
CA ASP A 106 -9.45 -17.41 9.76
C ASP A 106 -8.16 -17.90 10.44
N TYR A 107 -7.12 -18.16 9.63
CA TYR A 107 -5.80 -18.52 10.15
C TYR A 107 -5.19 -17.40 11.02
N ASN A 108 -5.26 -16.13 10.58
CA ASN A 108 -4.80 -15.00 11.36
C ASN A 108 -5.57 -14.88 12.69
N ALA A 109 -6.89 -15.07 12.66
CA ALA A 109 -7.71 -15.04 13.88
C ALA A 109 -7.34 -16.17 14.85
N ALA A 110 -7.06 -17.36 14.33
CA ALA A 110 -6.59 -18.49 15.13
C ALA A 110 -5.21 -18.21 15.76
N LEU A 111 -4.29 -17.57 15.02
CA LEU A 111 -2.99 -17.15 15.55
C LEU A 111 -3.14 -16.11 16.66
N GLU A 112 -3.98 -15.09 16.46
CA GLU A 112 -4.20 -14.04 17.47
C GLU A 112 -4.91 -14.56 18.75
N ALA A 113 -5.56 -15.72 18.67
CA ALA A 113 -6.16 -16.38 19.84
C ALA A 113 -5.12 -17.12 20.70
N ARG A 114 -3.90 -17.30 20.23
CA ARG A 114 -2.83 -17.99 20.96
C ARG A 114 -2.10 -17.06 21.94
N PRO A 115 -1.83 -17.51 23.16
CA PRO A 115 -1.09 -16.72 24.15
C PRO A 115 0.36 -16.44 23.74
N GLU A 116 0.95 -17.24 22.85
CA GLU A 116 2.30 -17.07 22.34
C GLU A 116 2.41 -15.95 21.30
N ILE A 117 1.30 -15.50 20.71
CA ILE A 117 1.24 -14.53 19.62
C ILE A 117 0.62 -13.22 20.10
N ASN A 118 1.33 -12.12 19.95
CA ASN A 118 0.83 -10.78 20.27
C ASN A 118 -0.02 -10.19 19.16
N SER A 119 0.37 -10.39 17.91
CA SER A 119 -0.40 -9.96 16.74
C SER A 119 -0.05 -10.76 15.50
N ALA A 120 -1.03 -10.96 14.62
CA ALA A 120 -0.82 -11.52 13.28
C ALA A 120 -1.53 -10.64 12.24
N LYS A 121 -0.86 -10.29 11.15
CA LYS A 121 -1.39 -9.36 10.13
C LYS A 121 -1.00 -9.81 8.74
N THR A 122 -1.87 -9.51 7.78
CA THR A 122 -1.57 -9.69 6.36
C THR A 122 -1.84 -8.40 5.59
N SER A 123 -1.06 -8.15 4.55
CA SER A 123 -1.32 -7.08 3.58
C SER A 123 -2.19 -7.55 2.41
N PHE A 124 -2.49 -8.85 2.32
CA PHE A 124 -3.33 -9.40 1.26
C PHE A 124 -4.78 -8.93 1.42
N ASN A 125 -5.31 -8.24 0.41
CA ASN A 125 -6.69 -7.76 0.36
C ASN A 125 -7.23 -7.88 -1.06
N PRO A 126 -8.16 -8.82 -1.33
CA PRO A 126 -8.78 -8.97 -2.64
C PRO A 126 -9.90 -7.96 -2.91
N ASN A 127 -10.32 -7.19 -1.90
CA ASN A 127 -11.47 -6.28 -1.96
C ASN A 127 -11.03 -4.80 -1.93
N PHE A 128 -9.93 -4.47 -2.59
CA PHE A 128 -9.50 -3.07 -2.72
C PHE A 128 -10.42 -2.33 -3.70
N PRO A 129 -10.93 -1.13 -3.34
CA PRO A 129 -11.81 -0.37 -4.22
C PRO A 129 -11.05 0.14 -5.45
N GLN A 130 -11.63 -0.10 -6.62
CA GLN A 130 -11.08 0.28 -7.92
C GLN A 130 -12.18 0.89 -8.79
N TYR A 131 -11.78 1.59 -9.84
CA TYR A 131 -12.70 2.09 -10.86
C TYR A 131 -12.41 1.40 -12.19
N LEU A 132 -13.40 0.68 -12.70
CA LEU A 132 -13.35 0.05 -14.01
C LEU A 132 -13.86 1.02 -15.05
N LEU A 133 -12.99 1.40 -15.99
CA LEU A 133 -13.35 2.22 -17.13
C LEU A 133 -13.79 1.31 -18.28
N ARG A 134 -15.03 1.48 -18.73
CA ARG A 134 -15.58 0.77 -19.89
C ARG A 134 -15.70 1.71 -21.07
N VAL A 135 -15.04 1.36 -22.17
CA VAL A 135 -15.11 2.09 -23.44
C VAL A 135 -16.16 1.47 -24.34
N ASP A 136 -17.10 2.28 -24.79
CA ASP A 136 -18.04 1.91 -25.85
C ASP A 136 -17.33 2.05 -27.21
N LEU A 137 -16.79 0.94 -27.70
CA LEU A 137 -16.02 0.90 -28.95
C LEU A 137 -16.85 1.34 -30.15
N ALA A 138 -18.17 1.05 -30.17
CA ALA A 138 -19.05 1.44 -31.27
C ALA A 138 -19.27 2.95 -31.31
N LYS A 139 -19.47 3.58 -30.15
CA LYS A 139 -19.57 5.04 -30.05
C LYS A 139 -18.24 5.71 -30.35
N ALA A 140 -17.12 5.20 -29.81
CA ALA A 140 -15.79 5.72 -30.12
C ALA A 140 -15.50 5.72 -31.62
N ALA A 141 -15.80 4.63 -32.30
CA ALA A 141 -15.64 4.51 -33.74
C ALA A 141 -16.51 5.52 -34.54
N LYS A 142 -17.78 5.69 -34.14
CA LYS A 142 -18.68 6.68 -34.76
C LYS A 142 -18.21 8.13 -34.57
N LEU A 143 -17.59 8.41 -33.43
CA LEU A 143 -17.04 9.74 -33.12
C LEU A 143 -15.65 9.97 -33.72
N GLY A 144 -15.08 8.98 -34.41
CA GLY A 144 -13.74 9.04 -34.97
C GLY A 144 -12.61 9.04 -33.95
N ILE A 145 -12.86 8.51 -32.76
CA ILE A 145 -11.89 8.46 -31.67
C ILE A 145 -10.94 7.27 -31.86
N ASN A 146 -9.63 7.54 -31.72
CA ASN A 146 -8.62 6.50 -31.52
C ASN A 146 -8.57 6.12 -30.04
N VAL A 147 -9.05 4.93 -29.70
CA VAL A 147 -9.14 4.47 -28.33
C VAL A 147 -7.76 4.36 -27.67
N ASN A 148 -6.74 3.89 -28.39
CA ASN A 148 -5.39 3.74 -27.84
C ASN A 148 -4.79 5.10 -27.45
N GLU A 149 -4.82 6.08 -28.35
CA GLU A 149 -4.33 7.44 -28.06
C GLU A 149 -5.10 8.10 -26.89
N SER A 150 -6.42 7.83 -26.82
CA SER A 150 -7.24 8.32 -25.73
C SER A 150 -6.85 7.69 -24.40
N MET A 151 -6.57 6.38 -24.37
CA MET A 151 -6.11 5.70 -23.17
C MET A 151 -4.70 6.14 -22.73
N GLU A 152 -3.78 6.36 -23.67
CA GLU A 152 -2.44 6.90 -23.38
C GLU A 152 -2.53 8.32 -22.81
N THR A 153 -3.43 9.14 -23.33
CA THR A 153 -3.69 10.48 -22.78
C THR A 153 -4.21 10.39 -21.34
N LEU A 154 -5.18 9.51 -21.10
CA LEU A 154 -5.74 9.28 -19.77
C LEU A 154 -4.71 8.74 -18.78
N GLN A 155 -3.89 7.79 -19.24
CA GLN A 155 -2.77 7.27 -18.44
C GLN A 155 -1.79 8.37 -18.06
N SER A 156 -1.45 9.25 -19.01
CA SER A 156 -0.55 10.39 -18.77
C SER A 156 -1.13 11.36 -17.75
N TYR A 157 -2.44 11.56 -17.80
CA TYR A 157 -3.14 12.47 -16.90
C TYR A 157 -3.16 11.97 -15.46
N VAL A 158 -3.54 10.71 -15.25
CA VAL A 158 -3.75 10.10 -13.93
C VAL A 158 -2.49 9.42 -13.41
N GLY A 159 -1.87 8.58 -14.24
CA GLY A 159 -0.78 7.66 -13.85
C GLY A 159 0.62 8.21 -14.03
N SER A 160 0.76 9.37 -14.67
CA SER A 160 2.00 9.97 -15.14
C SER A 160 2.58 9.37 -16.44
N PHE A 161 3.21 10.22 -17.20
CA PHE A 161 3.92 9.90 -18.43
C PHE A 161 5.42 10.20 -18.27
N TYR A 162 6.23 9.18 -18.48
CA TYR A 162 7.69 9.37 -18.55
C TYR A 162 8.06 9.94 -19.92
N SER A 163 8.49 11.20 -19.94
CA SER A 163 8.82 11.92 -21.18
C SER A 163 10.28 11.77 -21.58
N SER A 164 11.21 12.02 -20.66
CA SER A 164 12.65 12.04 -20.96
C SER A 164 13.48 12.01 -19.67
N ASN A 165 14.80 12.05 -19.86
CA ASN A 165 15.77 12.28 -18.76
C ASN A 165 16.52 13.60 -18.99
N PHE A 166 16.97 14.19 -17.90
CA PHE A 166 18.00 15.24 -17.94
C PHE A 166 19.10 14.96 -16.92
N VAL A 167 20.29 15.43 -17.21
CA VAL A 167 21.45 15.30 -16.30
C VAL A 167 21.66 16.65 -15.61
N ARG A 168 21.76 16.61 -14.27
CA ARG A 168 22.11 17.76 -13.46
C ARG A 168 22.91 17.31 -12.23
N PHE A 169 23.93 18.06 -11.88
CA PHE A 169 24.83 17.71 -10.77
C PHE A 169 25.47 16.30 -10.87
N GLY A 170 25.74 15.83 -12.08
CA GLY A 170 26.29 14.49 -12.32
C GLY A 170 25.32 13.32 -12.12
N GLN A 171 24.04 13.61 -11.88
CA GLN A 171 22.99 12.61 -11.72
C GLN A 171 21.93 12.73 -12.82
N MET A 172 21.33 11.60 -13.18
CA MET A 172 20.24 11.54 -14.15
C MET A 172 18.89 11.63 -13.44
N TYR A 173 18.05 12.55 -13.86
CA TYR A 173 16.69 12.77 -13.36
C TYR A 173 15.66 12.46 -14.43
N LYS A 174 14.57 11.82 -14.04
CA LYS A 174 13.43 11.54 -14.92
C LYS A 174 12.51 12.74 -15.01
N VAL A 175 12.03 13.04 -16.21
CA VAL A 175 10.96 14.02 -16.45
C VAL A 175 9.64 13.28 -16.51
N MET A 176 8.79 13.49 -15.54
CA MET A 176 7.45 12.88 -15.45
C MET A 176 6.40 13.96 -15.65
N LEU A 177 5.45 13.72 -16.54
CA LEU A 177 4.30 14.58 -16.81
C LEU A 177 3.05 13.98 -16.18
N GLN A 178 2.28 14.78 -15.48
CA GLN A 178 1.04 14.36 -14.84
C GLN A 178 0.15 15.58 -14.63
N ALA A 179 -1.18 15.39 -14.60
CA ALA A 179 -2.09 16.46 -14.22
C ALA A 179 -1.82 16.94 -12.79
N ALA A 180 -2.02 18.23 -12.53
CA ALA A 180 -1.96 18.73 -11.18
C ALA A 180 -3.05 18.10 -10.29
N PRO A 181 -2.81 17.94 -8.98
CA PRO A 181 -3.70 17.19 -8.09
C PRO A 181 -5.17 17.64 -8.17
N GLU A 182 -5.41 18.93 -8.25
CA GLU A 182 -6.75 19.55 -8.31
C GLU A 182 -7.60 19.08 -9.51
N TYR A 183 -6.97 18.56 -10.56
CA TYR A 183 -7.66 18.06 -11.77
C TYR A 183 -7.82 16.54 -11.82
N ARG A 184 -7.39 15.80 -10.79
CA ARG A 184 -7.44 14.33 -10.73
C ARG A 184 -7.75 13.77 -9.34
N MET A 185 -8.28 14.62 -8.45
CA MET A 185 -8.61 14.18 -7.08
C MET A 185 -9.88 13.35 -7.03
N ASN A 186 -10.85 13.65 -7.89
CA ASN A 186 -12.12 12.93 -7.93
C ASN A 186 -12.19 12.07 -9.19
N PRO A 187 -12.77 10.87 -9.09
CA PRO A 187 -12.94 9.99 -10.26
C PRO A 187 -13.72 10.67 -11.40
N GLU A 188 -14.68 11.52 -11.07
CA GLU A 188 -15.52 12.26 -12.00
C GLU A 188 -14.73 13.27 -12.86
N ASP A 189 -13.57 13.74 -12.37
CA ASP A 189 -12.70 14.68 -13.10
C ASP A 189 -12.26 14.10 -14.45
N LEU A 190 -12.19 12.76 -14.56
CA LEU A 190 -11.85 12.07 -15.80
C LEU A 190 -12.83 12.36 -16.96
N PHE A 191 -14.10 12.59 -16.63
CA PHE A 191 -15.14 12.87 -17.63
C PHE A 191 -15.12 14.32 -18.12
N SER A 192 -14.39 15.20 -17.45
CA SER A 192 -14.14 16.57 -17.91
C SER A 192 -13.02 16.67 -18.96
N LEU A 193 -12.28 15.58 -19.16
CA LEU A 193 -11.22 15.51 -20.18
C LEU A 193 -11.81 15.31 -21.57
N TYR A 194 -10.99 15.64 -22.59
CA TYR A 194 -11.35 15.55 -23.99
C TYR A 194 -10.35 14.71 -24.77
N ALA A 195 -10.86 13.83 -25.61
CA ALA A 195 -10.09 13.12 -26.62
C ALA A 195 -10.20 13.82 -27.98
N LYS A 196 -9.10 13.89 -28.72
CA LYS A 196 -9.10 14.45 -30.08
C LYS A 196 -9.54 13.37 -31.05
N ASN A 197 -10.50 13.68 -31.90
CA ASN A 197 -10.95 12.79 -32.99
C ASN A 197 -10.10 12.96 -34.26
N LYS A 198 -10.34 12.10 -35.27
CA LYS A 198 -9.63 12.13 -36.56
C LYS A 198 -9.82 13.44 -37.33
N GLU A 199 -10.90 14.17 -37.06
CA GLU A 199 -11.21 15.46 -37.70
C GLU A 199 -10.57 16.65 -36.93
N GLY A 200 -9.94 16.38 -35.79
CA GLY A 200 -9.33 17.41 -34.98
C GLY A 200 -10.27 17.99 -33.92
N ASN A 201 -11.51 17.53 -33.83
CA ASN A 201 -12.47 18.01 -32.82
C ASN A 201 -12.22 17.36 -31.46
N MET A 202 -12.49 18.12 -30.42
CA MET A 202 -12.36 17.65 -29.01
C MET A 202 -13.68 17.05 -28.56
N VAL A 203 -13.65 15.78 -28.18
CA VAL A 203 -14.82 14.99 -27.75
C VAL A 203 -14.67 14.62 -26.28
N PRO A 204 -15.64 14.93 -25.41
CA PRO A 204 -15.58 14.55 -24.00
C PRO A 204 -15.51 13.04 -23.81
N TYR A 205 -14.73 12.56 -22.84
CA TYR A 205 -14.64 11.14 -22.51
C TYR A 205 -16.00 10.56 -22.09
N SER A 206 -16.85 11.33 -21.46
CA SER A 206 -18.22 10.94 -21.07
C SER A 206 -19.11 10.48 -22.25
N ASN A 207 -18.77 10.86 -23.49
CA ASN A 207 -19.55 10.47 -24.67
C ASN A 207 -19.34 9.01 -25.09
N PHE A 208 -18.19 8.41 -24.76
CA PHE A 208 -17.84 7.06 -25.20
C PHE A 208 -17.28 6.18 -24.08
N MET A 209 -17.24 6.68 -22.83
CA MET A 209 -16.70 5.96 -21.68
C MET A 209 -17.65 6.03 -20.50
N THR A 210 -17.71 4.95 -19.74
CA THR A 210 -18.39 4.88 -18.45
C THR A 210 -17.44 4.38 -17.39
N MET A 211 -17.71 4.71 -16.13
CA MET A 211 -16.92 4.31 -14.98
C MET A 211 -17.81 3.59 -13.99
N GLU A 212 -17.33 2.47 -13.48
CA GLU A 212 -18.02 1.63 -12.52
C GLU A 212 -17.09 1.37 -11.33
N ARG A 213 -17.59 1.53 -10.11
CA ARG A 213 -16.83 1.17 -8.93
C ARG A 213 -16.89 -0.34 -8.75
N VAL A 214 -15.73 -0.97 -8.70
CA VAL A 214 -15.56 -2.41 -8.52
C VAL A 214 -14.60 -2.67 -7.35
N TYR A 215 -14.57 -3.90 -6.88
CA TYR A 215 -13.63 -4.36 -5.87
C TYR A 215 -12.77 -5.46 -6.47
N GLY A 216 -11.48 -5.41 -6.21
CA GLY A 216 -10.53 -6.39 -6.70
C GLY A 216 -9.22 -6.32 -5.94
N PRO A 217 -8.30 -7.26 -6.13
CA PRO A 217 -7.01 -7.23 -5.46
C PRO A 217 -6.18 -6.02 -5.92
N SER A 218 -5.59 -5.31 -4.96
CA SER A 218 -4.65 -4.22 -5.26
C SER A 218 -3.34 -4.77 -5.85
N GLN A 219 -2.94 -5.94 -5.37
CA GLN A 219 -1.75 -6.66 -5.80
C GLN A 219 -1.95 -8.16 -5.59
N ILE A 220 -1.50 -8.97 -6.53
CA ILE A 220 -1.41 -10.42 -6.39
C ILE A 220 0.06 -10.79 -6.30
N THR A 221 0.48 -11.22 -5.13
CA THR A 221 1.83 -11.73 -4.90
C THR A 221 1.88 -13.23 -5.19
N ARG A 222 2.97 -13.70 -5.78
CA ARG A 222 3.21 -15.12 -6.00
C ARG A 222 4.52 -15.54 -5.36
N TYR A 223 4.47 -16.65 -4.66
CA TYR A 223 5.63 -17.32 -4.10
C TYR A 223 5.69 -18.74 -4.64
N ASN A 224 6.82 -19.12 -5.23
CA ASN A 224 6.98 -20.41 -5.95
C ASN A 224 5.87 -20.65 -7.00
N LEU A 225 5.48 -19.60 -7.75
CA LEU A 225 4.42 -19.59 -8.78
C LEU A 225 2.98 -19.69 -8.25
N PHE A 226 2.75 -19.99 -6.99
CA PHE A 226 1.42 -20.01 -6.37
C PHE A 226 1.04 -18.63 -5.86
N THR A 227 -0.24 -18.30 -5.94
CA THR A 227 -0.78 -17.11 -5.27
C THR A 227 -0.47 -17.20 -3.78
N SER A 228 0.06 -16.14 -3.19
CA SER A 228 0.49 -16.16 -1.80
C SER A 228 0.05 -14.91 -1.04
N ALA A 229 -0.19 -15.10 0.24
CA ALA A 229 -0.39 -14.05 1.22
C ALA A 229 0.77 -14.08 2.23
N MET A 230 1.45 -12.95 2.37
CA MET A 230 2.44 -12.79 3.43
C MET A 230 1.71 -12.44 4.72
N ILE A 231 2.00 -13.20 5.77
CA ILE A 231 1.52 -12.99 7.13
C ILE A 231 2.73 -12.64 8.00
N THR A 232 2.62 -11.54 8.72
CA THR A 232 3.63 -11.10 9.68
C THR A 232 3.06 -11.16 11.08
N GLY A 233 3.82 -11.67 12.04
CA GLY A 233 3.39 -11.82 13.41
C GLY A 233 4.45 -11.38 14.41
N GLU A 234 4.01 -10.97 15.58
CA GLU A 234 4.86 -10.65 16.72
C GLU A 234 4.65 -11.67 17.83
N ALA A 235 5.74 -12.17 18.40
CA ALA A 235 5.66 -13.01 19.59
C ALA A 235 5.14 -12.22 20.80
N ALA A 236 4.44 -12.89 21.71
CA ALA A 236 4.01 -12.27 22.96
C ALA A 236 5.21 -11.90 23.85
N PRO A 237 5.12 -10.85 24.68
CA PRO A 237 6.21 -10.46 25.55
C PRO A 237 6.69 -11.61 26.46
N GLY A 238 7.98 -11.93 26.36
CA GLY A 238 8.59 -13.01 27.13
C GLY A 238 8.53 -14.40 26.47
N VAL A 239 7.90 -14.52 25.32
CA VAL A 239 7.89 -15.75 24.50
C VAL A 239 9.05 -15.69 23.51
N SER A 240 9.75 -16.80 23.34
CA SER A 240 10.81 -16.91 22.34
C SER A 240 10.24 -17.05 20.93
N SER A 241 11.00 -16.62 19.92
CA SER A 241 10.61 -16.80 18.52
C SER A 241 10.43 -18.29 18.14
N GLY A 242 11.14 -19.19 18.79
CA GLY A 242 10.98 -20.64 18.60
C GLY A 242 9.65 -21.17 19.11
N GLU A 243 9.20 -20.73 20.29
CA GLU A 243 7.89 -21.09 20.84
C GLU A 243 6.75 -20.50 19.99
N ALA A 244 6.89 -19.24 19.58
CA ALA A 244 5.92 -18.62 18.71
C ALA A 244 5.84 -19.30 17.33
N LEU A 245 6.97 -19.75 16.76
CA LEU A 245 6.99 -20.50 15.51
C LEU A 245 6.33 -21.90 15.65
N ALA A 246 6.56 -22.57 16.77
CA ALA A 246 5.89 -23.85 17.07
C ALA A 246 4.36 -23.69 17.15
N ALA A 247 3.87 -22.60 17.77
CA ALA A 247 2.45 -22.27 17.79
C ALA A 247 1.88 -22.02 16.38
N VAL A 248 2.64 -21.35 15.50
CA VAL A 248 2.28 -21.13 14.10
C VAL A 248 2.14 -22.46 13.34
N GLU A 249 3.07 -23.39 13.53
CA GLU A 249 3.03 -24.72 12.89
C GLU A 249 1.86 -25.57 13.41
N GLU A 250 1.57 -25.52 14.70
CA GLU A 250 0.43 -26.22 15.30
C GLU A 250 -0.89 -25.73 14.70
N ILE A 251 -1.13 -24.42 14.66
CA ILE A 251 -2.33 -23.83 14.05
C ILE A 251 -2.40 -24.14 12.54
N ALA A 252 -1.28 -24.15 11.83
CA ALA A 252 -1.28 -24.52 10.42
C ALA A 252 -1.79 -25.95 10.21
N SER A 253 -1.43 -26.89 11.07
CA SER A 253 -1.88 -28.28 10.98
C SER A 253 -3.35 -28.49 11.43
N GLU A 254 -3.92 -27.55 12.18
CA GLU A 254 -5.32 -27.62 12.63
C GLU A 254 -6.30 -26.94 11.66
N VAL A 255 -5.88 -25.85 11.00
CA VAL A 255 -6.76 -24.98 10.23
C VAL A 255 -6.59 -25.16 8.72
N LEU A 256 -5.42 -25.58 8.24
CA LEU A 256 -5.08 -25.76 6.82
C LEU A 256 -5.05 -27.24 6.41
#